data_490d6e4e68019065922508c7dc4d9717
#
_entry.id   490d6e4e68019065922508c7dc4d9717
#
_cell.length_a   1.000
_cell.length_b   1.000
_cell.length_c   1.000
_cell.angle_alpha   90.00
_cell.angle_beta   90.00
_cell.angle_gamma   90.00
#
_symmetry.space_group_name_H-M   'P 1'
#
loop_
_entity.id
_entity.type
_entity.pdbx_description
1 polymer ?
#
loop_
_entity_poly.entity_id
_entity_poly.type
_entity_poly.pdbx_seq_one_letter_code
_entity_poly.pdbx_strand_id
1 'polypeptide(L)'
;LNVKDLSKEDLLNHERDALGYYFSGHPVIAIENMVDNLRSHKVSEVTDDVSRAKVVGLLNSFRQIRDRSNKQIAFISFDDGKGTMEGTISTDVLERHHLLLKTNSILIFAGAVEIDDYKSKELNRKMYKMKVASITSLESQMSQGNNSIMIDARNLPNDSIQSNMTNLK
;
A
#
# COMPACT_ATOMS: atom_id res chain seq x y z
N LEU A 1 20.45 -31.16 -3.96
CA LEU A 1 20.10 -29.76 -4.20
C LEU A 1 18.86 -29.45 -3.38
N ASN A 2 19.06 -28.94 -2.17
CA ASN A 2 17.96 -28.40 -1.36
C ASN A 2 17.45 -27.13 -2.05
N VAL A 3 16.37 -27.28 -2.81
CA VAL A 3 15.54 -26.14 -3.20
C VAL A 3 14.86 -25.69 -1.92
N LYS A 4 15.39 -24.66 -1.26
CA LYS A 4 14.66 -23.94 -0.21
C LYS A 4 13.34 -23.53 -0.84
N ASP A 5 12.25 -23.89 -0.20
CA ASP A 5 10.92 -23.36 -0.55
C ASP A 5 11.00 -21.83 -0.43
N LEU A 6 11.21 -21.17 -1.58
CA LEU A 6 11.12 -19.73 -1.70
C LEU A 6 9.68 -19.36 -1.34
N SER A 7 9.51 -18.34 -0.53
CA SER A 7 8.18 -17.82 -0.26
C SER A 7 7.54 -17.41 -1.60
N LYS A 8 6.22 -17.44 -1.69
CA LYS A 8 5.50 -17.03 -2.90
C LYS A 8 5.87 -15.61 -3.32
N GLU A 9 6.20 -14.77 -2.37
CA GLU A 9 6.64 -13.39 -2.57
C GLU A 9 8.04 -13.32 -3.19
N ASP A 10 8.99 -14.13 -2.70
CA ASP A 10 10.33 -14.22 -3.28
C ASP A 10 10.30 -14.75 -4.71
N LEU A 11 9.45 -15.74 -4.98
CA LEU A 11 9.25 -16.28 -6.33
C LEU A 11 8.75 -15.21 -7.30
N LEU A 12 7.74 -14.43 -6.89
CA LEU A 12 7.18 -13.34 -7.70
C LEU A 12 8.20 -12.24 -7.99
N ASN A 13 9.01 -11.88 -6.99
CA ASN A 13 10.08 -10.89 -7.18
C ASN A 13 11.16 -11.39 -8.15
N HIS A 14 11.57 -12.65 -8.03
CA HIS A 14 12.50 -13.27 -8.96
C HIS A 14 11.95 -13.34 -10.39
N GLU A 15 10.67 -13.65 -10.55
CA GLU A 15 10.03 -13.65 -11.88
C GLU A 15 10.04 -12.27 -12.53
N ARG A 16 9.72 -11.22 -11.75
CA ARG A 16 9.74 -9.85 -12.25
C ARG A 16 11.16 -9.42 -12.66
N ASP A 17 12.16 -9.72 -11.85
CA ASP A 17 13.55 -9.36 -12.10
C ASP A 17 14.10 -10.07 -13.35
N ALA A 18 13.67 -11.31 -13.60
CA ALA A 18 14.08 -12.11 -14.74
C ALA A 18 13.34 -11.77 -16.04
N LEU A 19 12.04 -11.49 -15.96
CA LEU A 19 11.14 -11.36 -17.12
C LEU A 19 10.59 -9.94 -17.33
N GLY A 20 10.83 -9.03 -16.37
CA GLY A 20 10.30 -7.67 -16.39
C GLY A 20 8.80 -7.55 -16.06
N TYR A 21 8.11 -8.66 -15.76
CA TYR A 21 6.71 -8.69 -15.34
C TYR A 21 6.43 -9.91 -14.46
N TYR A 22 5.32 -9.89 -13.73
CA TYR A 22 4.89 -10.99 -12.89
C TYR A 22 4.14 -12.04 -13.71
N PHE A 23 4.75 -13.20 -13.92
CA PHE A 23 4.11 -14.29 -14.66
C PHE A 23 3.12 -15.09 -13.79
N SER A 24 3.48 -15.39 -12.55
CA SER A 24 2.64 -16.17 -11.62
C SER A 24 1.57 -15.37 -10.89
N GLY A 25 1.51 -14.05 -11.12
CA GLY A 25 0.48 -13.17 -10.57
C GLY A 25 1.06 -11.92 -9.88
N HIS A 26 0.22 -10.93 -9.69
CA HIS A 26 0.62 -9.66 -9.05
C HIS A 26 0.72 -9.83 -7.52
N PRO A 27 1.77 -9.30 -6.85
CA PRO A 27 1.96 -9.47 -5.41
C PRO A 27 0.79 -8.97 -4.55
N VAL A 28 0.16 -7.85 -4.91
CA VAL A 28 -1.00 -7.33 -4.18
C VAL A 28 -2.22 -8.22 -4.35
N ILE A 29 -2.41 -8.83 -5.53
CA ILE A 29 -3.49 -9.80 -5.75
C ILE A 29 -3.27 -11.06 -4.92
N ALA A 30 -2.03 -11.50 -4.77
CA ALA A 30 -1.70 -12.68 -3.97
C ALA A 30 -2.10 -12.54 -2.49
N ILE A 31 -2.15 -11.32 -1.98
CA ILE A 31 -2.52 -10.99 -0.59
C ILE A 31 -3.86 -10.22 -0.49
N GLU A 32 -4.67 -10.23 -1.55
CA GLU A 32 -5.89 -9.41 -1.65
C GLU A 32 -6.80 -9.56 -0.43
N ASN A 33 -7.03 -10.78 0.03
CA ASN A 33 -7.87 -11.05 1.21
C ASN A 33 -7.33 -10.43 2.50
N MET A 34 -6.01 -10.27 2.62
CA MET A 34 -5.38 -9.66 3.80
C MET A 34 -5.48 -8.15 3.78
N VAL A 35 -5.47 -7.55 2.59
CA VAL A 35 -5.39 -6.09 2.45
C VAL A 35 -6.74 -5.42 2.17
N ASP A 36 -7.79 -6.17 1.90
CA ASP A 36 -9.12 -5.61 1.60
C ASP A 36 -9.65 -4.69 2.71
N ASN A 37 -9.38 -5.01 3.97
CA ASN A 37 -9.77 -4.17 5.10
C ASN A 37 -8.87 -2.94 5.29
N LEU A 38 -7.73 -2.89 4.62
CA LEU A 38 -6.74 -1.82 4.75
C LEU A 38 -6.89 -0.73 3.70
N ARG A 39 -7.69 -0.96 2.66
CA ARG A 39 -7.96 -0.02 1.58
C ARG A 39 -9.41 0.43 1.56
N SER A 40 -9.68 1.62 1.06
CA SER A 40 -11.03 2.10 0.80
C SER A 40 -11.49 1.78 -0.63
N HIS A 41 -10.56 1.79 -1.58
CA HIS A 41 -10.81 1.59 -3.01
C HIS A 41 -9.66 0.81 -3.65
N LYS A 42 -9.97 0.06 -4.69
CA LYS A 42 -9.00 -0.40 -5.69
C LYS A 42 -8.72 0.73 -6.68
N VAL A 43 -7.58 0.69 -7.35
CA VAL A 43 -7.26 1.69 -8.39
C VAL A 43 -8.36 1.74 -9.47
N SER A 44 -8.87 0.57 -9.86
CA SER A 44 -9.94 0.47 -10.86
C SER A 44 -11.32 0.98 -10.42
N GLU A 45 -11.52 1.18 -9.11
CA GLU A 45 -12.78 1.68 -8.52
C GLU A 45 -12.78 3.20 -8.34
N VAL A 46 -11.67 3.86 -8.65
CA VAL A 46 -11.56 5.30 -8.54
C VAL A 46 -12.30 5.98 -9.70
N THR A 47 -13.25 6.80 -9.35
CA THR A 47 -14.13 7.55 -10.27
C THR A 47 -14.18 9.02 -9.89
N ASP A 48 -14.92 9.82 -10.66
CA ASP A 48 -15.10 11.26 -10.42
C ASP A 48 -15.70 11.59 -9.04
N ASP A 49 -16.44 10.65 -8.46
CA ASP A 49 -17.07 10.80 -7.14
C ASP A 49 -16.11 10.57 -5.97
N VAL A 50 -14.92 10.01 -6.26
CA VAL A 50 -13.92 9.68 -5.26
C VAL A 50 -12.97 10.85 -5.09
N SER A 51 -13.18 11.68 -4.08
CA SER A 51 -12.30 12.81 -3.74
C SER A 51 -11.08 12.41 -2.91
N ARG A 52 -11.16 11.31 -2.17
CA ARG A 52 -10.08 10.76 -1.35
C ARG A 52 -10.12 9.24 -1.39
N ALA A 53 -8.94 8.63 -1.48
CA ALA A 53 -8.81 7.18 -1.47
C ALA A 53 -7.66 6.73 -0.58
N LYS A 54 -7.80 5.51 -0.07
CA LYS A 54 -6.74 4.73 0.57
C LYS A 54 -6.55 3.46 -0.26
N VAL A 55 -5.41 3.34 -0.90
CA VAL A 55 -5.10 2.26 -1.84
C VAL A 55 -3.89 1.48 -1.34
N VAL A 56 -3.96 0.15 -1.44
CA VAL A 56 -2.80 -0.72 -1.26
C VAL A 56 -2.21 -1.00 -2.63
N GLY A 57 -0.94 -0.68 -2.81
CA GLY A 57 -0.28 -0.84 -4.10
C GLY A 57 1.19 -1.19 -3.99
N LEU A 58 1.70 -1.81 -5.03
CA LEU A 58 3.11 -2.05 -5.23
C LEU A 58 3.76 -0.79 -5.82
N LEU A 59 4.79 -0.26 -5.18
CA LEU A 59 5.52 0.89 -5.69
C LEU A 59 6.38 0.49 -6.88
N ASN A 60 5.98 0.90 -8.08
CA ASN A 60 6.69 0.59 -9.33
C ASN A 60 7.83 1.55 -9.61
N SER A 61 7.63 2.83 -9.38
CA SER A 61 8.64 3.85 -9.61
C SER A 61 8.57 4.97 -8.58
N PHE A 62 9.72 5.54 -8.32
CA PHE A 62 9.91 6.65 -7.42
C PHE A 62 10.95 7.59 -8.01
N ARG A 63 10.59 8.86 -8.18
CA ARG A 63 11.47 9.90 -8.70
C ARG A 63 11.34 11.19 -7.91
N GLN A 64 12.42 11.62 -7.29
CA GLN A 64 12.53 12.90 -6.64
C GLN A 64 12.98 13.99 -7.62
N ILE A 65 12.36 15.15 -7.52
CA ILE A 65 12.77 16.36 -8.22
C ILE A 65 12.73 17.56 -7.27
N ARG A 66 13.38 18.64 -7.67
CA ARG A 66 13.21 19.93 -7.04
C ARG A 66 12.26 20.79 -7.87
N ASP A 67 11.27 21.37 -7.23
CA ASP A 67 10.35 22.29 -7.89
C ASP A 67 11.02 23.68 -8.09
N ARG A 68 10.28 24.58 -8.74
CA ARG A 68 10.76 25.94 -9.01
C ARG A 68 11.08 26.75 -7.74
N SER A 69 10.52 26.35 -6.60
CA SER A 69 10.78 26.95 -5.28
C SER A 69 11.90 26.22 -4.52
N ASN A 70 12.68 25.35 -5.20
CA ASN A 70 13.75 24.53 -4.63
C ASN A 70 13.27 23.53 -3.54
N LYS A 71 11.96 23.25 -3.47
CA LYS A 71 11.39 22.24 -2.57
C LYS A 71 11.51 20.86 -3.21
N GLN A 72 11.84 19.87 -2.39
CA GLN A 72 11.85 18.48 -2.84
C GLN A 72 10.43 17.94 -2.91
N ILE A 73 10.04 17.47 -4.08
CA ILE A 73 8.80 16.75 -4.31
C ILE A 73 9.12 15.41 -4.97
N ALA A 74 8.23 14.45 -4.87
CA ALA A 74 8.42 13.18 -5.54
C ALA A 74 7.19 12.80 -6.38
N PHE A 75 7.46 12.12 -7.48
CA PHE A 75 6.47 11.44 -8.30
C PHE A 75 6.64 9.94 -8.10
N ILE A 76 5.53 9.26 -7.93
CA ILE A 76 5.46 7.81 -7.78
C ILE A 76 4.48 7.23 -8.78
N SER A 77 4.69 5.97 -9.10
CA SER A 77 3.70 5.13 -9.77
C SER A 77 3.55 3.86 -8.95
N PHE A 78 2.32 3.48 -8.68
CA PHE A 78 2.00 2.27 -7.95
C PHE A 78 0.81 1.56 -8.61
N ASP A 79 0.73 0.25 -8.38
CA ASP A 79 -0.33 -0.56 -8.97
C ASP A 79 -0.82 -1.63 -7.98
N ASP A 80 -2.09 -1.97 -8.07
CA ASP A 80 -2.74 -2.96 -7.22
C ASP A 80 -3.05 -4.28 -7.96
N GLY A 81 -2.51 -4.43 -9.17
CA GLY A 81 -2.77 -5.57 -10.05
C GLY A 81 -4.09 -5.46 -10.84
N LYS A 82 -4.91 -4.45 -10.57
CA LYS A 82 -6.14 -4.14 -11.32
C LYS A 82 -6.02 -2.84 -12.10
N GLY A 83 -5.11 -1.97 -11.68
CA GLY A 83 -4.83 -0.70 -12.33
C GLY A 83 -3.59 -0.04 -11.77
N THR A 84 -3.04 0.91 -12.54
CA THR A 84 -1.88 1.72 -12.16
C THR A 84 -2.34 3.14 -11.89
N MET A 85 -1.81 3.73 -10.82
CA MET A 85 -2.07 5.12 -10.45
C MET A 85 -0.76 5.87 -10.25
N GLU A 86 -0.72 7.13 -10.67
CA GLU A 86 0.38 8.03 -10.33
C GLU A 86 0.07 8.84 -9.08
N GLY A 87 1.11 9.17 -8.35
CA GLY A 87 0.99 9.99 -7.15
C GLY A 87 2.05 11.08 -7.10
N THR A 88 1.69 12.19 -6.47
CA THR A 88 2.60 13.26 -6.12
C THR A 88 2.76 13.33 -4.62
N ILE A 89 4.00 13.42 -4.15
CA ILE A 89 4.35 13.50 -2.74
C ILE A 89 4.98 14.86 -2.49
N SER A 90 4.39 15.63 -1.56
CA SER A 90 4.93 16.91 -1.10
C SER A 90 6.18 16.72 -0.23
N THR A 91 6.95 17.79 -0.04
CA THR A 91 8.16 17.80 0.79
C THR A 91 7.90 17.22 2.18
N ASP A 92 6.85 17.66 2.87
CA ASP A 92 6.55 17.25 4.23
C ASP A 92 6.24 15.75 4.36
N VAL A 93 5.52 15.21 3.38
CA VAL A 93 5.18 13.77 3.32
C VAL A 93 6.42 12.97 2.96
N LEU A 94 7.23 13.49 2.03
CA LEU A 94 8.48 12.86 1.61
C LEU A 94 9.46 12.72 2.77
N GLU A 95 9.69 13.78 3.54
CA GLU A 95 10.58 13.76 4.70
C GLU A 95 10.15 12.75 5.76
N ARG A 96 8.83 12.64 6.01
CA ARG A 96 8.28 11.70 7.00
C ARG A 96 8.36 10.23 6.56
N HIS A 97 8.28 9.96 5.26
CA HIS A 97 8.07 8.60 4.75
C HIS A 97 9.15 8.12 3.77
N HIS A 98 10.24 8.87 3.56
CA HIS A 98 11.26 8.54 2.57
C HIS A 98 11.87 7.13 2.75
N LEU A 99 11.97 6.64 3.98
CA LEU A 99 12.51 5.30 4.26
C LEU A 99 11.61 4.16 3.74
N LEU A 100 10.32 4.42 3.56
CA LEU A 100 9.35 3.45 3.05
C LEU A 100 9.35 3.40 1.51
N LEU A 101 9.83 4.44 0.84
CA LEU A 101 9.75 4.60 -0.61
C LEU A 101 10.85 3.80 -1.33
N LYS A 102 10.72 2.49 -1.26
CA LYS A 102 11.54 1.53 -2.00
C LYS A 102 10.72 0.89 -3.11
N THR A 103 11.26 0.87 -4.32
CA THR A 103 10.61 0.16 -5.44
C THR A 103 10.38 -1.31 -5.09
N ASN A 104 9.30 -1.87 -5.59
CA ASN A 104 8.84 -3.23 -5.30
C ASN A 104 8.33 -3.46 -3.85
N SER A 105 8.14 -2.40 -3.07
CA SER A 105 7.48 -2.49 -1.75
C SER A 105 5.98 -2.35 -1.90
N ILE A 106 5.23 -3.16 -1.16
CA ILE A 106 3.78 -3.01 -1.02
C ILE A 106 3.52 -2.00 0.09
N LEU A 107 2.88 -0.90 -0.29
CA LEU A 107 2.62 0.23 0.60
C LEU A 107 1.14 0.60 0.56
N ILE A 108 0.70 1.27 1.60
CA ILE A 108 -0.63 1.86 1.70
C ILE A 108 -0.49 3.36 1.46
N PHE A 109 -1.10 3.82 0.38
CA PHE A 109 -1.13 5.23 -0.01
C PHE A 109 -2.50 5.81 0.30
N ALA A 110 -2.53 6.92 1.01
CA ALA A 110 -3.77 7.65 1.27
C ALA A 110 -3.61 9.12 0.87
N GLY A 111 -4.61 9.65 0.21
CA GLY A 111 -4.56 11.02 -0.26
C GLY A 111 -5.79 11.48 -1.02
N ALA A 112 -5.73 12.70 -1.53
CA ALA A 112 -6.74 13.27 -2.39
C ALA A 112 -6.58 12.73 -3.83
N VAL A 113 -7.69 12.43 -4.46
CA VAL A 113 -7.73 11.97 -5.86
C VAL A 113 -8.14 13.12 -6.75
N GLU A 114 -7.45 13.28 -7.87
CA GLU A 114 -7.70 14.30 -8.87
C GLU A 114 -7.68 13.67 -10.27
N ILE A 115 -8.35 14.28 -11.21
CA ILE A 115 -8.24 13.89 -12.63
C ILE A 115 -6.84 14.26 -13.12
N ASP A 116 -6.20 13.34 -13.81
CA ASP A 116 -4.97 13.61 -14.54
C ASP A 116 -5.31 14.06 -15.96
N ASP A 117 -5.46 15.36 -16.16
CA ASP A 117 -5.85 15.94 -17.44
C ASP A 117 -4.86 15.61 -18.58
N TYR A 118 -3.57 15.57 -18.27
CA TYR A 118 -2.53 15.27 -19.26
C TYR A 118 -2.66 13.84 -19.77
N LYS A 119 -2.66 12.86 -18.88
CA LYS A 119 -2.81 11.45 -19.23
C LYS A 119 -4.18 11.13 -19.79
N SER A 120 -5.22 11.80 -19.31
CA SER A 120 -6.57 11.61 -19.82
C SER A 120 -6.68 12.01 -21.30
N LYS A 121 -6.02 13.08 -21.69
CA LYS A 121 -5.95 13.51 -23.10
C LYS A 121 -5.07 12.57 -23.94
N GLU A 122 -3.91 12.18 -23.42
CA GLU A 122 -2.98 11.28 -24.12
C GLU A 122 -3.61 9.91 -24.40
N LEU A 123 -4.31 9.33 -23.42
CA LEU A 123 -4.90 8.00 -23.52
C LEU A 123 -6.36 7.99 -23.99
N ASN A 124 -6.93 9.16 -24.24
CA ASN A 124 -8.34 9.34 -24.62
C ASN A 124 -9.33 8.62 -23.67
N ARG A 125 -9.01 8.62 -22.38
CA ARG A 125 -9.86 8.08 -21.30
C ARG A 125 -9.54 8.79 -20.00
N LYS A 126 -10.51 8.85 -19.07
CA LYS A 126 -10.28 9.46 -17.76
C LYS A 126 -9.23 8.69 -16.98
N MET A 127 -8.22 9.41 -16.56
CA MET A 127 -7.15 8.93 -15.69
C MET A 127 -7.14 9.76 -14.43
N TYR A 128 -6.77 9.11 -13.32
CA TYR A 128 -6.73 9.73 -12.00
C TYR A 128 -5.32 9.68 -11.44
N LYS A 129 -4.98 10.67 -10.63
CA LYS A 129 -3.73 10.73 -9.87
C LYS A 129 -4.03 11.05 -8.40
N MET A 130 -3.11 10.71 -7.54
CA MET A 130 -3.26 10.93 -6.09
C MET A 130 -2.28 12.00 -5.59
N LYS A 131 -2.77 12.99 -4.86
CA LYS A 131 -1.94 13.79 -3.97
C LYS A 131 -1.78 13.03 -2.65
N VAL A 132 -0.64 12.38 -2.48
CA VAL A 132 -0.39 11.52 -1.34
C VAL A 132 -0.24 12.34 -0.07
N ALA A 133 -1.08 12.06 0.92
CA ALA A 133 -1.05 12.70 2.23
C ALA A 133 -0.35 11.84 3.28
N SER A 134 -0.42 10.52 3.15
CA SER A 134 0.29 9.58 4.04
C SER A 134 0.65 8.30 3.32
N ILE A 135 1.72 7.67 3.82
CA ILE A 135 2.23 6.39 3.34
C ILE A 135 2.46 5.51 4.57
N THR A 136 2.00 4.28 4.52
CA THR A 136 2.17 3.31 5.61
C THR A 136 2.66 1.99 5.04
N SER A 137 3.59 1.33 5.74
CA SER A 137 3.97 -0.03 5.38
C SER A 137 2.89 -1.02 5.80
N LEU A 138 2.77 -2.11 5.06
CA LEU A 138 1.82 -3.17 5.38
C LEU A 138 2.08 -3.76 6.76
N GLU A 139 3.35 -3.99 7.10
CA GLU A 139 3.79 -4.51 8.41
C GLU A 139 3.36 -3.60 9.58
N SER A 140 3.55 -2.29 9.42
CA SER A 140 3.17 -1.32 10.44
C SER A 140 1.66 -1.29 10.69
N GLN A 141 0.87 -1.43 9.65
CA GLN A 141 -0.58 -1.46 9.76
C GLN A 141 -1.09 -2.75 10.42
N MET A 142 -0.50 -3.88 10.08
CA MET A 142 -0.84 -5.17 10.69
C MET A 142 -0.49 -5.21 12.17
N SER A 143 0.65 -4.63 12.56
CA SER A 143 1.07 -4.54 13.97
C SER A 143 0.12 -3.67 14.81
N GLN A 144 -0.41 -2.59 14.25
CA GLN A 144 -1.40 -1.74 14.92
C GLN A 144 -2.75 -2.46 15.11
N GLY A 145 -3.17 -3.25 14.13
CA GLY A 145 -4.38 -4.08 14.23
C GLY A 145 -4.29 -5.09 15.36
N ASN A 146 -3.17 -5.76 15.52
CA ASN A 146 -2.94 -6.70 16.61
C ASN A 146 -2.95 -6.01 18.00
N ASN A 147 -2.39 -4.82 18.11
CA ASN A 147 -2.41 -4.05 19.35
C ASN A 147 -3.83 -3.61 19.73
N SER A 148 -4.69 -3.30 18.77
CA SER A 148 -6.09 -2.99 19.02
C SER A 148 -6.85 -4.18 19.59
N ILE A 149 -6.61 -5.38 19.11
CA ILE A 149 -7.18 -6.63 19.63
C ILE A 149 -6.69 -6.90 21.06
N MET A 150 -5.44 -6.63 21.38
CA MET A 150 -4.88 -6.80 22.73
C MET A 150 -5.47 -5.79 23.73
N ILE A 151 -5.80 -4.57 23.32
CA ILE A 151 -6.43 -3.55 24.17
C ILE A 151 -7.87 -3.97 24.53
N ASP A 152 -8.62 -4.54 23.59
CA ASP A 152 -9.98 -5.04 23.83
C ASP A 152 -9.97 -6.24 24.81
N ALA A 153 -8.94 -7.10 24.73
CA ALA A 153 -8.77 -8.20 25.68
C ALA A 153 -8.49 -7.74 27.12
N ARG A 154 -7.94 -6.55 27.33
CA ARG A 154 -7.70 -5.96 28.66
C ARG A 154 -8.97 -5.41 29.31
N ASN A 155 -10.00 -5.14 28.54
CA ASN A 155 -11.29 -4.66 29.01
C ASN A 155 -12.29 -5.79 29.31
N LEU A 156 -11.87 -7.04 29.21
CA LEU A 156 -12.68 -8.18 29.63
C LEU A 156 -12.87 -8.13 31.17
N PRO A 157 -14.08 -8.39 31.68
CA PRO A 157 -14.33 -8.42 33.12
C PRO A 157 -13.37 -9.42 33.79
N ASN A 158 -12.88 -9.06 34.97
CA ASN A 158 -11.94 -9.87 35.75
C ASN A 158 -12.45 -11.28 36.03
N ASP A 159 -13.72 -11.50 36.02
CA ASP A 159 -14.34 -12.82 36.24
C ASP A 159 -14.01 -13.84 35.16
N SER A 160 -13.81 -13.39 33.93
CA SER A 160 -13.41 -14.27 32.81
C SER A 160 -11.95 -14.73 32.91
N ILE A 161 -11.09 -13.92 33.50
CA ILE A 161 -9.66 -14.24 33.69
C ILE A 161 -9.47 -15.22 34.84
N GLN A 162 -10.26 -15.11 35.92
CA GLN A 162 -10.19 -16.02 37.07
C GLN A 162 -10.68 -17.43 36.74
N SER A 163 -11.70 -17.57 35.91
CA SER A 163 -12.19 -18.88 35.49
C SER A 163 -11.21 -19.62 34.60
N ASN A 164 -10.42 -18.92 33.78
CA ASN A 164 -9.40 -19.53 32.96
C ASN A 164 -8.14 -19.95 33.75
N MET A 165 -7.82 -19.28 34.84
CA MET A 165 -6.71 -19.68 35.72
C MET A 165 -7.03 -20.90 36.58
N THR A 166 -8.31 -21.12 36.93
CA THR A 166 -8.73 -22.28 37.72
C THR A 166 -8.73 -23.59 36.95
N ASN A 167 -8.83 -23.52 35.60
CA ASN A 167 -8.80 -24.70 34.73
C ASN A 167 -7.37 -25.15 34.33
N LEU A 168 -6.34 -24.46 34.78
CA LEU A 168 -4.92 -24.77 34.48
C LEU A 168 -4.21 -25.53 35.63
N LYS A 169 -4.95 -25.98 36.64
CA LYS A 169 -4.41 -26.83 37.70
C LYS A 169 -4.62 -28.32 37.43
#